data_5c2ad4ad70fbbaf19dde1afa53ae3eec
#
_entry.id   5c2ad4ad70fbbaf19dde1afa53ae3eec
#
_cell.length_a   1.000
_cell.length_b   1.000
_cell.length_c   1.000
_cell.angle_alpha   90.00
_cell.angle_beta   90.00
_cell.angle_gamma   90.00
#
_symmetry.space_group_name_H-M   'P 1'
#
loop_
_entity.id
_entity.type
_entity.pdbx_description
1 polymer ?
#
loop_
_entity_poly.entity_id
_entity_poly.type
_entity_poly.pdbx_seq_one_letter_code
_entity_poly.pdbx_strand_id
1 'polypeptide(L)'
;MPVHSFTELTHQRAFMRMWFARLFGTTGNQMLMVAVGWQMYELTGSAWDLGLVGLYQFAPALLLTLVAGHVADRLHRGRIVAVCMVAQAGVALILVAATQGWGAPSGWASRELLLGVSVMLGVARAFQMPAQQALTPMLVSPVMLPRAMAFSSAGMQAAVISGPALGGVIFVAGATAVYAVSAFLFATGCGLIWVLRYDHVPPPREPVSMRTLLAGAEFVWHRKALLGAVSLDLFAVLLGGATALLPMFAKDILHVGPWGLGLLRAAPAAGALLMSVMLTRWSLDRRVGRIMLLAVAVYGVCMLVFGLSTHFVLSLVALAVSGGADMVSVVVRQTLVQIETPNDMRGRVSAVNSVFIGASNQLGEFESGATAALLGPVGSVVAGGIGTLLVAVLWLKGFPALANRDRMGGP
;
A
#
# COMPACT_ATOMS: atom_id res chain seq x y z
N MET A 1 6.02 23.86 -29.59
CA MET A 1 4.88 23.15 -28.99
C MET A 1 4.45 23.95 -27.78
N PRO A 2 3.18 24.32 -27.62
CA PRO A 2 2.76 25.05 -26.44
C PRO A 2 3.05 24.20 -25.18
N VAL A 3 3.78 24.76 -24.25
CA VAL A 3 4.05 24.14 -22.96
C VAL A 3 2.74 24.19 -22.18
N HIS A 4 1.94 23.11 -22.26
CA HIS A 4 0.74 22.98 -21.46
C HIS A 4 1.12 23.13 -19.98
N SER A 5 0.68 24.20 -19.37
CA SER A 5 1.04 24.59 -18.01
C SER A 5 0.40 23.66 -16.97
N PHE A 6 1.03 23.51 -15.82
CA PHE A 6 0.46 22.84 -14.63
C PHE A 6 -0.92 23.45 -14.27
N THR A 7 -1.09 24.73 -14.56
CA THR A 7 -2.35 25.50 -14.40
C THR A 7 -3.48 24.94 -15.26
N GLU A 8 -3.23 24.41 -16.44
CA GLU A 8 -4.28 23.81 -17.29
C GLU A 8 -4.87 22.52 -16.67
N LEU A 9 -4.03 21.71 -16.04
CA LEU A 9 -4.49 20.49 -15.39
C LEU A 9 -5.40 20.81 -14.18
N THR A 10 -5.06 21.83 -13.39
CA THR A 10 -5.88 22.27 -12.24
C THR A 10 -7.20 22.89 -12.66
N HIS A 11 -7.32 23.38 -13.88
CA HIS A 11 -8.58 23.91 -14.42
C HIS A 11 -9.52 22.80 -14.96
N GLN A 12 -9.03 21.57 -15.13
CA GLN A 12 -9.87 20.43 -15.53
C GLN A 12 -10.71 19.94 -14.33
N ARG A 13 -11.91 20.49 -14.19
CA ARG A 13 -12.82 20.23 -13.05
C ARG A 13 -13.09 18.73 -12.82
N ALA A 14 -13.25 17.95 -13.89
CA ALA A 14 -13.51 16.51 -13.81
C ALA A 14 -12.31 15.76 -13.19
N PHE A 15 -11.10 16.04 -13.67
CA PHE A 15 -9.88 15.46 -13.13
C PHE A 15 -9.65 15.87 -11.67
N MET A 16 -9.82 17.16 -11.32
CA MET A 16 -9.63 17.63 -9.95
C MET A 16 -10.64 17.02 -8.98
N ARG A 17 -11.91 16.87 -9.37
CA ARG A 17 -12.92 16.17 -8.55
C ARG A 17 -12.50 14.73 -8.25
N MET A 18 -12.08 13.98 -9.27
CA MET A 18 -11.58 12.61 -9.11
C MET A 18 -10.32 12.58 -8.23
N TRP A 19 -9.40 13.53 -8.41
CA TRP A 19 -8.17 13.62 -7.65
C TRP A 19 -8.44 13.88 -6.15
N PHE A 20 -9.31 14.85 -5.82
CA PHE A 20 -9.72 15.11 -4.44
C PHE A 20 -10.48 13.93 -3.84
N ALA A 21 -11.38 13.29 -4.59
CA ALA A 21 -12.09 12.11 -4.12
C ALA A 21 -11.11 10.97 -3.77
N ARG A 22 -10.09 10.77 -4.61
CA ARG A 22 -9.04 9.79 -4.35
C ARG A 22 -8.18 10.17 -3.15
N LEU A 23 -7.81 11.43 -3.02
CA LEU A 23 -7.07 11.95 -1.87
C LEU A 23 -7.83 11.70 -0.57
N PHE A 24 -9.10 12.13 -0.51
CA PHE A 24 -9.95 11.95 0.68
C PHE A 24 -10.20 10.47 0.99
N GLY A 25 -10.52 9.66 -0.01
CA GLY A 25 -10.70 8.22 0.16
C GLY A 25 -9.45 7.52 0.69
N THR A 26 -8.27 7.86 0.18
CA THR A 26 -7.01 7.28 0.65
C THR A 26 -6.67 7.76 2.05
N THR A 27 -6.78 9.06 2.32
CA THR A 27 -6.52 9.63 3.66
C THR A 27 -7.46 9.01 4.70
N GLY A 28 -8.78 8.95 4.41
CA GLY A 28 -9.77 8.34 5.29
C GLY A 28 -9.48 6.87 5.57
N ASN A 29 -9.09 6.11 4.55
CA ASN A 29 -8.72 4.71 4.71
C ASN A 29 -7.46 4.53 5.57
N GLN A 30 -6.43 5.35 5.38
CA GLN A 30 -5.21 5.28 6.18
C GLN A 30 -5.44 5.66 7.64
N MET A 31 -6.28 6.66 7.90
CA MET A 31 -6.71 7.03 9.26
C MET A 31 -7.48 5.88 9.92
N LEU A 32 -8.44 5.30 9.19
CA LEU A 32 -9.25 4.19 9.66
C LEU A 32 -8.39 2.97 10.02
N MET A 33 -7.35 2.66 9.23
CA MET A 33 -6.44 1.56 9.49
C MET A 33 -5.62 1.75 10.78
N VAL A 34 -5.21 2.97 11.08
CA VAL A 34 -4.55 3.28 12.37
C VAL A 34 -5.50 3.02 13.52
N ALA A 35 -6.73 3.51 13.42
CA ALA A 35 -7.74 3.37 14.47
C ALA A 35 -8.17 1.92 14.69
N VAL A 36 -8.43 1.16 13.62
CA VAL A 36 -8.80 -0.26 13.68
C VAL A 36 -7.66 -1.08 14.29
N GLY A 37 -6.42 -0.85 13.86
CA GLY A 37 -5.25 -1.55 14.41
C GLY A 37 -5.04 -1.26 15.89
N TRP A 38 -5.13 0.01 16.30
CA TRP A 38 -5.01 0.39 17.71
C TRP A 38 -6.14 -0.19 18.55
N GLN A 39 -7.39 -0.04 18.14
CA GLN A 39 -8.55 -0.55 18.86
C GLN A 39 -8.56 -2.08 18.93
N MET A 40 -8.18 -2.79 17.87
CA MET A 40 -8.02 -4.24 17.91
C MET A 40 -7.04 -4.65 19.01
N TYR A 41 -5.89 -3.97 19.07
CA TYR A 41 -4.89 -4.27 20.08
C TYR A 41 -5.33 -3.87 21.50
N GLU A 42 -6.06 -2.78 21.66
CA GLU A 42 -6.66 -2.42 22.96
C GLU A 42 -7.66 -3.45 23.46
N LEU A 43 -8.46 -4.03 22.57
CA LEU A 43 -9.50 -5.01 22.93
C LEU A 43 -8.93 -6.40 23.21
N THR A 44 -7.90 -6.83 22.47
CA THR A 44 -7.46 -8.23 22.47
C THR A 44 -6.09 -8.45 23.08
N GLY A 45 -5.21 -7.44 23.06
CA GLY A 45 -3.80 -7.59 23.43
C GLY A 45 -3.03 -8.59 22.56
N SER A 46 -3.58 -8.97 21.41
CA SER A 46 -3.15 -10.12 20.60
C SER A 46 -2.46 -9.68 19.30
N ALA A 47 -1.21 -10.11 19.12
CA ALA A 47 -0.49 -9.97 17.87
C ALA A 47 -1.16 -10.76 16.73
N TRP A 48 -1.71 -11.94 17.06
CA TRP A 48 -2.43 -12.78 16.11
C TRP A 48 -3.61 -12.03 15.49
N ASP A 49 -4.39 -11.32 16.32
CA ASP A 49 -5.56 -10.57 15.85
C ASP A 49 -5.18 -9.38 14.97
N LEU A 50 -4.03 -8.74 15.24
CA LEU A 50 -3.47 -7.72 14.35
C LEU A 50 -3.12 -8.31 12.97
N GLY A 51 -2.51 -9.49 12.94
CA GLY A 51 -2.24 -10.22 11.70
C GLY A 51 -3.52 -10.61 10.95
N LEU A 52 -4.57 -11.03 11.68
CA LEU A 52 -5.87 -11.35 11.10
C LEU A 52 -6.55 -10.13 10.47
N VAL A 53 -6.42 -8.93 11.01
CA VAL A 53 -6.94 -7.70 10.38
C VAL A 53 -6.38 -7.54 8.96
N GLY A 54 -5.07 -7.73 8.78
CA GLY A 54 -4.43 -7.71 7.45
C GLY A 54 -4.95 -8.83 6.54
N LEU A 55 -5.01 -10.05 7.04
CA LEU A 55 -5.48 -11.23 6.28
C LEU A 55 -6.93 -11.08 5.83
N TYR A 56 -7.83 -10.62 6.71
CA TYR A 56 -9.25 -10.44 6.38
C TYR A 56 -9.51 -9.30 5.40
N GLN A 57 -8.61 -8.35 5.28
CA GLN A 57 -8.65 -7.36 4.19
C GLN A 57 -8.12 -7.92 2.89
N PHE A 58 -7.06 -8.73 2.96
CA PHE A 58 -6.40 -9.26 1.78
C PHE A 58 -7.17 -10.38 1.10
N ALA A 59 -7.69 -11.34 1.86
CA ALA A 59 -8.35 -12.52 1.29
C ALA A 59 -9.50 -12.17 0.33
N PRO A 60 -10.45 -11.27 0.68
CA PRO A 60 -11.48 -10.83 -0.27
C PRO A 60 -10.90 -10.08 -1.46
N ALA A 61 -9.88 -9.22 -1.24
CA ALA A 61 -9.27 -8.46 -2.31
C ALA A 61 -8.60 -9.37 -3.34
N LEU A 62 -7.91 -10.43 -2.90
CA LEU A 62 -7.31 -11.42 -3.78
C LEU A 62 -8.34 -12.25 -4.52
N LEU A 63 -9.31 -12.82 -3.81
CA LEU A 63 -10.35 -13.69 -4.37
C LEU A 63 -11.23 -12.97 -5.39
N LEU A 64 -11.51 -11.69 -5.15
CA LEU A 64 -12.38 -10.89 -6.01
C LEU A 64 -11.63 -10.14 -7.12
N THR A 65 -10.30 -10.18 -7.18
CA THR A 65 -9.49 -9.40 -8.14
C THR A 65 -9.94 -9.61 -9.60
N LEU A 66 -10.18 -10.86 -10.01
CA LEU A 66 -10.61 -11.18 -11.38
C LEU A 66 -12.05 -10.70 -11.65
N VAL A 67 -12.94 -10.91 -10.67
CA VAL A 67 -14.33 -10.45 -10.75
C VAL A 67 -14.38 -8.93 -10.79
N ALA A 68 -13.61 -8.28 -9.95
CA ALA A 68 -13.54 -6.82 -9.85
C ALA A 68 -13.00 -6.18 -11.15
N GLY A 69 -12.00 -6.79 -11.77
CA GLY A 69 -11.50 -6.38 -13.09
C GLY A 69 -12.59 -6.45 -14.15
N HIS A 70 -13.30 -7.58 -14.23
CA HIS A 70 -14.40 -7.77 -15.17
C HIS A 70 -15.57 -6.79 -14.95
N VAL A 71 -15.93 -6.53 -13.70
CA VAL A 71 -16.95 -5.55 -13.31
C VAL A 71 -16.51 -4.13 -13.69
N ALA A 72 -15.25 -3.77 -13.45
CA ALA A 72 -14.70 -2.45 -13.79
C ALA A 72 -14.62 -2.19 -15.30
N ASP A 73 -14.55 -3.24 -16.12
CA ASP A 73 -14.55 -3.13 -17.58
C ASP A 73 -15.98 -2.96 -18.16
N ARG A 74 -17.00 -3.56 -17.51
CA ARG A 74 -18.38 -3.54 -18.01
C ARG A 74 -19.24 -2.42 -17.44
N LEU A 75 -19.02 -2.04 -16.18
CA LEU A 75 -19.85 -1.07 -15.49
C LEU A 75 -19.21 0.32 -15.47
N HIS A 76 -20.04 1.32 -15.21
CA HIS A 76 -19.60 2.70 -15.10
C HIS A 76 -18.63 2.89 -13.92
N ARG A 77 -17.35 3.11 -14.21
CA ARG A 77 -16.25 3.13 -13.23
C ARG A 77 -16.48 4.12 -12.08
N GLY A 78 -17.00 5.32 -12.40
CA GLY A 78 -17.37 6.30 -11.38
C GLY A 78 -18.42 5.77 -10.40
N ARG A 79 -19.43 5.02 -10.88
CA ARG A 79 -20.45 4.41 -10.00
C ARG A 79 -19.85 3.34 -9.09
N ILE A 80 -18.91 2.53 -9.61
CA ILE A 80 -18.19 1.53 -8.79
C ILE A 80 -17.44 2.23 -7.65
N VAL A 81 -16.68 3.28 -7.97
CA VAL A 81 -15.93 4.04 -6.95
C VAL A 81 -16.88 4.68 -5.94
N ALA A 82 -18.00 5.27 -6.38
CA ALA A 82 -18.99 5.88 -5.48
C ALA A 82 -19.60 4.83 -4.54
N VAL A 83 -20.02 3.67 -5.05
CA VAL A 83 -20.57 2.58 -4.23
C VAL A 83 -19.56 2.08 -3.20
N CYS A 84 -18.28 1.91 -3.60
CA CYS A 84 -17.22 1.52 -2.67
C CYS A 84 -17.03 2.58 -1.57
N MET A 85 -17.05 3.87 -1.91
CA MET A 85 -16.93 4.94 -0.93
C MET A 85 -18.15 5.02 0.01
N VAL A 86 -19.36 4.75 -0.47
CA VAL A 86 -20.56 4.61 0.38
C VAL A 86 -20.39 3.45 1.35
N ALA A 87 -19.91 2.29 0.87
CA ALA A 87 -19.67 1.14 1.74
C ALA A 87 -18.61 1.45 2.81
N GLN A 88 -17.51 2.12 2.43
CA GLN A 88 -16.46 2.54 3.38
C GLN A 88 -16.99 3.58 4.39
N ALA A 89 -17.82 4.53 3.96
CA ALA A 89 -18.47 5.48 4.86
C ALA A 89 -19.43 4.76 5.83
N GLY A 90 -20.22 3.80 5.33
CA GLY A 90 -21.10 2.96 6.14
C GLY A 90 -20.35 2.17 7.20
N VAL A 91 -19.22 1.55 6.82
CA VAL A 91 -18.33 0.87 7.74
C VAL A 91 -17.81 1.81 8.84
N ALA A 92 -17.35 3.01 8.46
CA ALA A 92 -16.87 3.99 9.43
C ALA A 92 -17.99 4.47 10.37
N LEU A 93 -19.22 4.65 9.88
CA LEU A 93 -20.39 4.99 10.70
C LEU A 93 -20.80 3.86 11.65
N ILE A 94 -20.71 2.60 11.21
CA ILE A 94 -20.93 1.43 12.09
C ILE A 94 -19.92 1.45 13.25
N LEU A 95 -18.64 1.76 12.97
CA LEU A 95 -17.62 1.87 14.01
C LEU A 95 -17.86 3.07 14.93
N VAL A 96 -18.36 4.20 14.42
CA VAL A 96 -18.83 5.33 15.27
C VAL A 96 -19.93 4.87 16.21
N ALA A 97 -20.96 4.19 15.70
CA ALA A 97 -22.08 3.72 16.51
C ALA A 97 -21.62 2.70 17.56
N ALA A 98 -20.72 1.80 17.18
CA ALA A 98 -20.17 0.78 18.06
C ALA A 98 -19.36 1.36 19.24
N THR A 99 -18.55 2.37 18.95
CA THR A 99 -17.70 3.04 19.96
C THR A 99 -18.50 3.99 20.86
N GLN A 100 -19.57 4.59 20.36
CA GLN A 100 -20.47 5.46 21.13
C GLN A 100 -21.48 4.66 21.98
N GLY A 101 -21.57 3.35 21.80
CA GLY A 101 -22.53 2.52 22.52
C GLY A 101 -23.98 2.75 22.07
N TRP A 102 -24.22 3.21 20.85
CA TRP A 102 -25.59 3.36 20.34
C TRP A 102 -26.29 2.00 20.29
N GLY A 103 -27.33 1.86 21.11
CA GLY A 103 -28.08 0.60 21.23
C GLY A 103 -27.61 -0.34 22.35
N ALA A 104 -26.47 -0.07 23.01
CA ALA A 104 -26.02 -0.83 24.18
C ALA A 104 -25.16 0.06 25.11
N PRO A 105 -25.44 0.06 26.44
CA PRO A 105 -24.75 0.96 27.38
C PRO A 105 -23.23 0.80 27.50
N SER A 106 -22.71 -0.39 27.15
CA SER A 106 -21.27 -0.73 27.24
C SER A 106 -20.48 -0.56 25.96
N GLY A 107 -21.14 -0.07 24.86
CA GLY A 107 -20.57 -0.21 23.51
C GLY A 107 -20.61 -1.66 23.03
N TRP A 108 -20.54 -1.85 21.71
CA TRP A 108 -20.51 -3.18 21.07
C TRP A 108 -19.34 -3.33 20.08
N ALA A 109 -18.33 -2.47 20.24
CA ALA A 109 -17.07 -2.64 19.52
C ALA A 109 -16.43 -3.95 20.01
N SER A 110 -16.41 -4.95 19.18
CA SER A 110 -15.86 -6.27 19.47
C SER A 110 -14.80 -6.67 18.45
N ARG A 111 -14.02 -7.68 18.80
CA ARG A 111 -13.05 -8.32 17.91
C ARG A 111 -13.70 -8.75 16.59
N GLU A 112 -14.85 -9.41 16.66
CA GLU A 112 -15.59 -9.95 15.52
C GLU A 112 -16.08 -8.83 14.60
N LEU A 113 -16.55 -7.71 15.18
CA LEU A 113 -16.92 -6.53 14.41
C LEU A 113 -15.73 -5.97 13.64
N LEU A 114 -14.58 -5.80 14.28
CA LEU A 114 -13.38 -5.26 13.63
C LEU A 114 -12.87 -6.17 12.52
N LEU A 115 -12.96 -7.49 12.68
CA LEU A 115 -12.64 -8.46 11.63
C LEU A 115 -13.66 -8.40 10.49
N GLY A 116 -14.95 -8.34 10.79
CA GLY A 116 -16.01 -8.21 9.78
C GLY A 116 -15.90 -6.93 8.97
N VAL A 117 -15.59 -5.81 9.61
CA VAL A 117 -15.31 -4.53 8.97
C VAL A 117 -14.07 -4.63 8.06
N SER A 118 -13.03 -5.35 8.48
CA SER A 118 -11.82 -5.57 7.68
C SER A 118 -12.14 -6.33 6.39
N VAL A 119 -13.03 -7.34 6.42
CA VAL A 119 -13.53 -8.01 5.22
C VAL A 119 -14.22 -7.03 4.27
N MET A 120 -15.13 -6.20 4.80
CA MET A 120 -15.87 -5.22 3.99
C MET A 120 -14.95 -4.20 3.33
N LEU A 121 -13.91 -3.74 4.04
CA LEU A 121 -12.90 -2.83 3.49
C LEU A 121 -12.07 -3.52 2.39
N GLY A 122 -11.74 -4.79 2.57
CA GLY A 122 -11.06 -5.61 1.56
C GLY A 122 -11.89 -5.76 0.29
N VAL A 123 -13.18 -6.06 0.42
CA VAL A 123 -14.12 -6.13 -0.71
C VAL A 123 -14.19 -4.78 -1.43
N ALA A 124 -14.42 -3.69 -0.69
CA ALA A 124 -14.48 -2.35 -1.28
C ALA A 124 -13.18 -2.01 -2.04
N ARG A 125 -12.01 -2.32 -1.47
CA ARG A 125 -10.71 -2.09 -2.08
C ARG A 125 -10.53 -2.89 -3.37
N ALA A 126 -10.99 -4.15 -3.43
CA ALA A 126 -10.91 -5.00 -4.61
C ALA A 126 -11.54 -4.34 -5.85
N PHE A 127 -12.73 -3.75 -5.69
CA PHE A 127 -13.46 -3.10 -6.78
C PHE A 127 -12.99 -1.66 -7.02
N GLN A 128 -12.63 -0.94 -5.97
CA GLN A 128 -12.27 0.48 -6.06
C GLN A 128 -10.95 0.70 -6.81
N MET A 129 -9.93 -0.11 -6.54
CA MET A 129 -8.59 0.09 -7.13
C MET A 129 -8.58 0.03 -8.65
N PRO A 130 -9.08 -1.03 -9.33
CA PRO A 130 -9.04 -1.08 -10.79
C PRO A 130 -9.93 0.00 -11.42
N ALA A 131 -11.09 0.31 -10.82
CA ALA A 131 -11.97 1.36 -11.30
C ALA A 131 -11.30 2.75 -11.24
N GLN A 132 -10.62 3.10 -10.16
CA GLN A 132 -9.91 4.37 -10.00
C GLN A 132 -8.72 4.51 -10.96
N GLN A 133 -7.94 3.44 -11.14
CA GLN A 133 -6.79 3.45 -12.06
C GLN A 133 -7.23 3.67 -13.51
N ALA A 134 -8.35 3.06 -13.90
CA ALA A 134 -8.89 3.18 -15.23
C ALA A 134 -9.63 4.50 -15.48
N LEU A 135 -9.99 5.26 -14.44
CA LEU A 135 -10.69 6.54 -14.57
C LEU A 135 -9.74 7.69 -15.01
N THR A 136 -8.53 7.73 -14.49
CA THR A 136 -7.58 8.83 -14.76
C THR A 136 -7.34 9.08 -16.25
N PRO A 137 -7.07 8.05 -17.09
CA PRO A 137 -6.87 8.28 -18.54
C PRO A 137 -8.11 8.78 -19.29
N MET A 138 -9.31 8.60 -18.73
CA MET A 138 -10.57 9.04 -19.35
C MET A 138 -10.90 10.50 -19.06
N LEU A 139 -10.23 11.12 -18.10
CA LEU A 139 -10.54 12.47 -17.62
C LEU A 139 -9.57 13.53 -18.16
N VAL A 140 -8.50 13.11 -18.82
CA VAL A 140 -7.47 14.01 -19.36
C VAL A 140 -7.12 13.64 -20.79
N SER A 141 -6.67 14.62 -21.57
CA SER A 141 -6.17 14.34 -22.94
C SER A 141 -4.89 13.48 -22.90
N PRO A 142 -4.61 12.68 -23.94
CA PRO A 142 -3.41 11.85 -24.00
C PRO A 142 -2.10 12.63 -23.79
N VAL A 143 -2.04 13.88 -24.23
CA VAL A 143 -0.87 14.76 -24.07
C VAL A 143 -0.64 15.14 -22.61
N MET A 144 -1.70 15.29 -21.83
CA MET A 144 -1.62 15.65 -20.39
C MET A 144 -1.52 14.43 -19.47
N LEU A 145 -1.75 13.22 -19.97
CA LEU A 145 -1.79 12.00 -19.19
C LEU A 145 -0.53 11.77 -18.31
N PRO A 146 0.70 11.93 -18.81
CA PRO A 146 1.89 11.73 -17.96
C PRO A 146 1.92 12.68 -16.75
N ARG A 147 1.52 13.96 -16.95
CA ARG A 147 1.46 14.96 -15.87
C ARG A 147 0.34 14.66 -14.88
N ALA A 148 -0.83 14.25 -15.38
CA ALA A 148 -1.95 13.83 -14.54
C ALA A 148 -1.61 12.62 -13.68
N MET A 149 -0.87 11.65 -14.23
CA MET A 149 -0.37 10.49 -13.49
C MET A 149 0.64 10.91 -12.42
N ALA A 150 1.59 11.78 -12.73
CA ALA A 150 2.56 12.31 -11.75
C ALA A 150 1.86 13.06 -10.62
N PHE A 151 0.90 13.95 -10.95
CA PHE A 151 0.12 14.70 -9.96
C PHE A 151 -0.74 13.76 -9.07
N SER A 152 -1.35 12.73 -9.68
CA SER A 152 -2.11 11.72 -8.93
C SER A 152 -1.23 10.90 -8.01
N SER A 153 -0.01 10.55 -8.45
CA SER A 153 0.96 9.81 -7.61
C SER A 153 1.44 10.65 -6.44
N ALA A 154 1.73 11.95 -6.65
CA ALA A 154 2.11 12.87 -5.58
C ALA A 154 1.00 13.02 -4.54
N GLY A 155 -0.26 13.18 -4.97
CA GLY A 155 -1.41 13.22 -4.07
C GLY A 155 -1.62 11.94 -3.28
N MET A 156 -1.44 10.78 -3.93
CA MET A 156 -1.50 9.47 -3.27
C MET A 156 -0.42 9.37 -2.19
N GLN A 157 0.81 9.74 -2.50
CA GLN A 157 1.91 9.70 -1.55
C GLN A 157 1.68 10.65 -0.36
N ALA A 158 1.16 11.85 -0.63
CA ALA A 158 0.76 12.78 0.43
C ALA A 158 -0.30 12.16 1.37
N ALA A 159 -1.32 11.48 0.82
CA ALA A 159 -2.36 10.82 1.60
C ALA A 159 -1.81 9.63 2.42
N VAL A 160 -0.88 8.84 1.86
CA VAL A 160 -0.25 7.72 2.56
C VAL A 160 0.64 8.17 3.72
N ILE A 161 1.27 9.36 3.61
CA ILE A 161 2.08 9.94 4.69
C ILE A 161 1.18 10.64 5.71
N SER A 162 0.31 11.55 5.26
CA SER A 162 -0.49 12.39 6.16
C SER A 162 -1.64 11.61 6.83
N GLY A 163 -2.21 10.63 6.15
CA GLY A 163 -3.35 9.85 6.65
C GLY A 163 -3.08 9.18 8.00
N PRO A 164 -2.06 8.34 8.13
CA PRO A 164 -1.73 7.70 9.40
C PRO A 164 -1.37 8.72 10.50
N ALA A 165 -0.60 9.77 10.15
CA ALA A 165 -0.22 10.82 11.10
C ALA A 165 -1.47 11.56 11.63
N LEU A 166 -2.39 11.97 10.74
CA LEU A 166 -3.66 12.58 11.12
C LEU A 166 -4.52 11.62 11.94
N GLY A 167 -4.60 10.34 11.52
CA GLY A 167 -5.33 9.31 12.25
C GLY A 167 -4.83 9.17 13.69
N GLY A 168 -3.52 9.10 13.89
CA GLY A 168 -2.92 9.03 15.22
C GLY A 168 -3.16 10.27 16.08
N VAL A 169 -3.03 11.47 15.50
CA VAL A 169 -3.29 12.74 16.21
C VAL A 169 -4.77 12.86 16.59
N ILE A 170 -5.69 12.59 15.66
CA ILE A 170 -7.13 12.66 15.92
C ILE A 170 -7.57 11.59 16.92
N PHE A 171 -6.88 10.44 16.96
CA PHE A 171 -7.18 9.38 17.92
C PHE A 171 -6.99 9.82 19.39
N VAL A 172 -6.23 10.86 19.66
CA VAL A 172 -6.13 11.45 20.99
C VAL A 172 -7.51 11.92 21.52
N ALA A 173 -8.40 12.32 20.58
CA ALA A 173 -9.80 12.64 20.89
C ALA A 173 -10.72 11.38 20.92
N GLY A 174 -10.14 10.19 20.78
CA GLY A 174 -10.82 8.89 20.79
C GLY A 174 -11.03 8.28 19.41
N ALA A 175 -11.24 6.98 19.37
CA ALA A 175 -11.49 6.20 18.15
C ALA A 175 -12.68 6.76 17.34
N THR A 176 -13.74 7.14 18.04
CA THR A 176 -14.96 7.72 17.44
C THR A 176 -14.66 8.93 16.56
N ALA A 177 -13.75 9.83 17.00
CA ALA A 177 -13.38 11.00 16.23
C ALA A 177 -12.71 10.61 14.90
N VAL A 178 -11.80 9.63 14.92
CA VAL A 178 -11.15 9.14 13.70
C VAL A 178 -12.15 8.52 12.75
N TYR A 179 -13.06 7.68 13.25
CA TYR A 179 -14.11 7.04 12.45
C TYR A 179 -15.06 8.06 11.84
N ALA A 180 -15.48 9.08 12.61
CA ALA A 180 -16.35 10.15 12.13
C ALA A 180 -15.68 10.98 11.02
N VAL A 181 -14.41 11.36 11.20
CA VAL A 181 -13.65 12.09 10.18
C VAL A 181 -13.44 11.22 8.94
N SER A 182 -13.14 9.94 9.09
CA SER A 182 -13.01 9.00 7.96
C SER A 182 -14.32 8.86 7.20
N ALA A 183 -15.46 8.74 7.90
CA ALA A 183 -16.79 8.71 7.29
C ALA A 183 -17.08 9.99 6.49
N PHE A 184 -16.75 11.15 7.05
CA PHE A 184 -16.89 12.44 6.37
C PHE A 184 -16.04 12.53 5.11
N LEU A 185 -14.78 12.07 5.16
CA LEU A 185 -13.89 12.05 4.00
C LEU A 185 -14.41 11.13 2.89
N PHE A 186 -14.90 9.93 3.24
CA PHE A 186 -15.51 9.01 2.27
C PHE A 186 -16.80 9.58 1.67
N ALA A 187 -17.66 10.18 2.49
CA ALA A 187 -18.90 10.80 2.02
C ALA A 187 -18.61 11.98 1.07
N THR A 188 -17.64 12.83 1.42
CA THR A 188 -17.20 13.94 0.57
C THR A 188 -16.61 13.44 -0.74
N GLY A 189 -15.73 12.43 -0.68
CA GLY A 189 -15.17 11.78 -1.87
C GLY A 189 -16.25 11.16 -2.76
N CYS A 190 -17.24 10.50 -2.17
CA CYS A 190 -18.40 9.96 -2.89
C CYS A 190 -19.18 11.07 -3.61
N GLY A 191 -19.49 12.19 -2.92
CA GLY A 191 -20.17 13.33 -3.51
C GLY A 191 -19.43 13.91 -4.71
N LEU A 192 -18.10 14.03 -4.63
CA LEU A 192 -17.26 14.50 -5.74
C LEU A 192 -17.31 13.56 -6.94
N ILE A 193 -17.31 12.24 -6.72
CA ILE A 193 -17.44 11.24 -7.79
C ILE A 193 -18.87 11.22 -8.37
N TRP A 194 -19.90 11.39 -7.54
CA TRP A 194 -21.29 11.39 -8.01
C TRP A 194 -21.58 12.54 -8.98
N VAL A 195 -20.99 13.70 -8.75
CA VAL A 195 -21.11 14.89 -9.64
C VAL A 195 -20.16 14.80 -10.83
N LEU A 196 -19.33 13.75 -10.93
CA LEU A 196 -18.38 13.58 -12.03
C LEU A 196 -19.11 13.19 -13.33
N ARG A 197 -19.02 14.05 -14.34
CA ARG A 197 -19.52 13.78 -15.69
C ARG A 197 -18.35 13.48 -16.62
N TYR A 198 -18.37 12.34 -17.27
CA TYR A 198 -17.42 11.94 -18.31
C TYR A 198 -18.07 10.93 -19.25
N ASP A 199 -17.62 10.89 -20.48
CA ASP A 199 -18.10 9.95 -21.48
C ASP A 199 -17.52 8.56 -21.19
N HIS A 200 -18.40 7.61 -20.93
CA HIS A 200 -18.02 6.23 -20.66
C HIS A 200 -17.87 5.49 -21.99
N VAL A 201 -16.66 5.53 -22.55
CA VAL A 201 -16.29 4.66 -23.68
C VAL A 201 -15.42 3.54 -23.09
N PRO A 202 -15.92 2.30 -23.02
CA PRO A 202 -15.09 1.18 -22.58
C PRO A 202 -13.96 0.99 -23.60
N PRO A 203 -12.69 1.08 -23.23
CA PRO A 203 -11.62 0.76 -24.15
C PRO A 203 -11.66 -0.74 -24.47
N PRO A 204 -11.37 -1.15 -25.69
CA PRO A 204 -11.19 -2.54 -26.03
C PRO A 204 -9.91 -3.04 -25.32
N ARG A 205 -10.08 -3.66 -24.18
CA ARG A 205 -9.00 -4.34 -23.45
C ARG A 205 -9.35 -5.81 -23.31
N GLU A 206 -8.38 -6.67 -23.58
CA GLU A 206 -8.51 -8.06 -23.17
C GLU A 206 -8.67 -8.12 -21.66
N PRO A 207 -9.72 -8.77 -21.15
CA PRO A 207 -9.93 -8.89 -19.71
C PRO A 207 -8.76 -9.63 -19.08
N VAL A 208 -8.33 -9.19 -17.89
CA VAL A 208 -7.36 -9.93 -17.09
C VAL A 208 -7.98 -11.28 -16.78
N SER A 209 -7.47 -12.33 -17.39
CA SER A 209 -7.91 -13.71 -17.19
C SER A 209 -6.82 -14.49 -16.46
N MET A 210 -7.17 -15.62 -15.85
CA MET A 210 -6.18 -16.52 -15.26
C MET A 210 -5.11 -16.91 -16.28
N ARG A 211 -5.49 -17.11 -17.54
CA ARG A 211 -4.57 -17.43 -18.65
C ARG A 211 -3.58 -16.28 -18.91
N THR A 212 -4.02 -15.03 -18.84
CA THR A 212 -3.15 -13.85 -19.03
C THR A 212 -2.20 -13.66 -17.85
N LEU A 213 -2.63 -13.95 -16.62
CA LEU A 213 -1.77 -13.95 -15.43
C LEU A 213 -0.72 -15.07 -15.50
N LEU A 214 -1.14 -16.29 -15.86
CA LEU A 214 -0.21 -17.42 -16.01
C LEU A 214 0.83 -17.17 -17.09
N ALA A 215 0.45 -16.60 -18.24
CA ALA A 215 1.41 -16.22 -19.28
C ALA A 215 2.41 -15.15 -18.82
N GLY A 216 1.96 -14.17 -18.00
CA GLY A 216 2.85 -13.20 -17.39
C GLY A 216 3.79 -13.83 -16.36
N ALA A 217 3.31 -14.75 -15.53
CA ALA A 217 4.11 -15.48 -14.54
C ALA A 217 5.14 -16.38 -15.23
N GLU A 218 4.75 -17.09 -16.28
CA GLU A 218 5.65 -17.92 -17.10
C GLU A 218 6.77 -17.09 -17.73
N PHE A 219 6.45 -15.91 -18.27
CA PHE A 219 7.45 -15.00 -18.80
C PHE A 219 8.46 -14.58 -17.73
N VAL A 220 8.00 -14.19 -16.54
CA VAL A 220 8.87 -13.81 -15.39
C VAL A 220 9.74 -15.01 -14.98
N TRP A 221 9.18 -16.22 -14.94
CA TRP A 221 9.89 -17.43 -14.54
C TRP A 221 11.08 -17.76 -15.43
N HIS A 222 10.95 -17.56 -16.73
CA HIS A 222 12.02 -17.84 -17.71
C HIS A 222 13.11 -16.74 -17.74
N ARG A 223 12.87 -15.56 -17.17
CA ARG A 223 13.83 -14.44 -17.11
C ARG A 223 14.49 -14.34 -15.74
N LYS A 224 15.65 -14.99 -15.56
CA LYS A 224 16.33 -15.11 -14.26
C LYS A 224 16.60 -13.78 -13.55
N ALA A 225 16.96 -12.70 -14.28
CA ALA A 225 17.17 -11.39 -13.69
C ALA A 225 15.85 -10.80 -13.16
N LEU A 226 14.78 -10.91 -13.94
CA LEU A 226 13.45 -10.41 -13.58
C LEU A 226 12.84 -11.24 -12.44
N LEU A 227 12.95 -12.58 -12.52
CA LEU A 227 12.53 -13.47 -11.44
C LEU A 227 13.29 -13.14 -10.14
N GLY A 228 14.61 -12.93 -10.23
CA GLY A 228 15.44 -12.54 -9.10
C GLY A 228 14.98 -11.23 -8.46
N ALA A 229 14.69 -10.21 -9.28
CA ALA A 229 14.25 -8.90 -8.78
C ALA A 229 12.85 -8.95 -8.12
N VAL A 230 11.88 -9.65 -8.76
CA VAL A 230 10.50 -9.75 -8.24
C VAL A 230 10.45 -10.63 -6.99
N SER A 231 11.16 -11.77 -6.98
CA SER A 231 11.18 -12.67 -5.83
C SER A 231 12.00 -12.12 -4.65
N LEU A 232 13.07 -11.37 -4.90
CA LEU A 232 13.83 -10.68 -3.85
C LEU A 232 12.92 -9.78 -3.02
N ASP A 233 12.15 -8.93 -3.69
CA ASP A 233 11.20 -8.02 -3.06
C ASP A 233 10.07 -8.77 -2.33
N LEU A 234 9.52 -9.80 -2.97
CA LEU A 234 8.49 -10.64 -2.37
C LEU A 234 8.94 -11.17 -0.99
N PHE A 235 10.11 -11.82 -0.93
CA PHE A 235 10.60 -12.43 0.30
C PHE A 235 11.10 -11.41 1.31
N ALA A 236 11.71 -10.30 0.86
CA ALA A 236 12.17 -9.23 1.74
C ALA A 236 11.00 -8.56 2.47
N VAL A 237 9.91 -8.26 1.74
CA VAL A 237 8.72 -7.63 2.31
C VAL A 237 7.88 -8.63 3.12
N LEU A 238 7.77 -9.89 2.65
CA LEU A 238 7.07 -10.94 3.37
C LEU A 238 7.64 -11.17 4.77
N LEU A 239 8.97 -11.24 4.88
CA LEU A 239 9.65 -11.49 6.15
C LEU A 239 9.87 -10.23 6.97
N GLY A 240 10.17 -9.09 6.31
CA GLY A 240 10.55 -7.84 6.98
C GLY A 240 9.38 -6.93 7.39
N GLY A 241 8.13 -7.34 7.20
CA GLY A 241 6.96 -6.50 7.46
C GLY A 241 6.70 -6.30 8.97
N ALA A 242 6.92 -5.08 9.51
CA ALA A 242 6.61 -4.76 10.90
C ALA A 242 5.29 -3.98 11.07
N THR A 243 4.61 -3.65 9.96
CA THR A 243 3.47 -2.71 9.96
C THR A 243 2.30 -3.17 10.84
N ALA A 244 1.98 -4.48 10.83
CA ALA A 244 0.93 -5.04 11.67
C ALA A 244 1.24 -4.92 13.16
N LEU A 245 2.52 -4.94 13.55
CA LEU A 245 2.96 -4.93 14.95
C LEU A 245 3.16 -3.51 15.50
N LEU A 246 3.09 -2.47 14.67
CA LEU A 246 3.29 -1.08 15.12
C LEU A 246 2.41 -0.65 16.30
N PRO A 247 1.14 -1.09 16.44
CA PRO A 247 0.34 -0.80 17.63
C PRO A 247 0.98 -1.33 18.93
N MET A 248 1.53 -2.56 18.90
CA MET A 248 2.22 -3.17 20.03
C MET A 248 3.49 -2.39 20.40
N PHE A 249 4.32 -2.07 19.37
CA PHE A 249 5.53 -1.28 19.60
C PHE A 249 5.20 0.11 20.15
N ALA A 250 4.20 0.79 19.61
CA ALA A 250 3.82 2.13 20.08
C ALA A 250 3.30 2.10 21.53
N LYS A 251 2.49 1.10 21.88
CA LYS A 251 1.85 1.01 23.20
C LYS A 251 2.78 0.45 24.27
N ASP A 252 3.41 -0.71 24.03
CA ASP A 252 4.06 -1.51 25.08
C ASP A 252 5.58 -1.35 25.13
N ILE A 253 6.22 -0.94 24.01
CA ILE A 253 7.69 -0.85 23.92
C ILE A 253 8.15 0.61 23.94
N LEU A 254 7.52 1.45 23.13
CA LEU A 254 7.89 2.86 22.98
C LEU A 254 7.08 3.81 23.88
N HIS A 255 5.96 3.34 24.41
CA HIS A 255 5.05 4.08 25.32
C HIS A 255 4.61 5.45 24.77
N VAL A 256 4.36 5.56 23.46
CA VAL A 256 4.08 6.83 22.76
C VAL A 256 2.60 7.04 22.40
N GLY A 257 1.76 6.06 22.62
CA GLY A 257 0.32 6.19 22.34
C GLY A 257 -0.04 6.25 20.85
N PRO A 258 -1.31 6.58 20.53
CA PRO A 258 -1.85 6.56 19.15
C PRO A 258 -1.19 7.56 18.20
N TRP A 259 -0.80 8.74 18.69
CA TRP A 259 -0.10 9.74 17.87
C TRP A 259 1.26 9.23 17.39
N GLY A 260 1.97 8.52 18.28
CA GLY A 260 3.23 7.89 17.93
C GLY A 260 3.05 6.76 16.92
N LEU A 261 1.99 5.94 17.05
CA LEU A 261 1.63 4.95 16.04
C LEU A 261 1.41 5.59 14.67
N GLY A 262 0.68 6.71 14.62
CA GLY A 262 0.45 7.44 13.37
C GLY A 262 1.75 7.88 12.70
N LEU A 263 2.71 8.40 13.46
CA LEU A 263 4.02 8.80 12.95
C LEU A 263 4.88 7.59 12.52
N LEU A 264 4.92 6.53 13.33
CA LEU A 264 5.64 5.30 12.97
C LEU A 264 5.11 4.70 11.66
N ARG A 265 3.80 4.73 11.46
CA ARG A 265 3.16 4.22 10.23
C ARG A 265 3.38 5.13 9.01
N ALA A 266 3.55 6.43 9.21
CA ALA A 266 3.86 7.40 8.16
C ALA A 266 5.34 7.41 7.77
N ALA A 267 6.24 7.03 8.68
CA ALA A 267 7.69 7.14 8.52
C ALA A 267 8.25 6.43 7.29
N PRO A 268 7.89 5.16 6.97
CA PRO A 268 8.39 4.49 5.76
C PRO A 268 8.01 5.24 4.48
N ALA A 269 6.76 5.72 4.39
CA ALA A 269 6.29 6.46 3.23
C ALA A 269 6.98 7.81 3.07
N ALA A 270 7.28 8.51 4.18
CA ALA A 270 8.07 9.73 4.17
C ALA A 270 9.50 9.49 3.69
N GLY A 271 10.14 8.41 4.17
CA GLY A 271 11.47 7.98 3.72
C GLY A 271 11.50 7.61 2.24
N ALA A 272 10.48 6.88 1.77
CA ALA A 272 10.32 6.52 0.35
C ALA A 272 10.16 7.77 -0.53
N LEU A 273 9.37 8.76 -0.09
CA LEU A 273 9.23 10.03 -0.80
C LEU A 273 10.55 10.79 -0.89
N LEU A 274 11.27 10.92 0.23
CA LEU A 274 12.56 11.57 0.26
C LEU A 274 13.55 10.90 -0.68
N MET A 275 13.66 9.58 -0.65
CA MET A 275 14.52 8.80 -1.53
C MET A 275 14.10 8.95 -2.99
N SER A 276 12.81 8.93 -3.29
CA SER A 276 12.29 9.17 -4.64
C SER A 276 12.76 10.53 -5.21
N VAL A 277 12.69 11.60 -4.39
CA VAL A 277 13.21 12.91 -4.78
C VAL A 277 14.74 12.89 -4.97
N MET A 278 15.47 12.17 -4.11
CA MET A 278 16.95 12.03 -4.28
C MET A 278 17.30 11.31 -5.58
N LEU A 279 16.59 10.25 -5.93
CA LEU A 279 16.79 9.49 -7.16
C LEU A 279 16.50 10.28 -8.44
N THR A 280 15.75 11.37 -8.38
CA THR A 280 15.60 12.28 -9.54
C THR A 280 16.89 13.07 -9.83
N ARG A 281 17.75 13.24 -8.85
CA ARG A 281 19.03 13.95 -8.97
C ARG A 281 20.22 13.02 -9.17
N TRP A 282 20.14 11.79 -8.64
CA TRP A 282 21.17 10.77 -8.73
C TRP A 282 20.65 9.57 -9.51
N SER A 283 21.08 9.44 -10.75
CA SER A 283 20.69 8.32 -11.60
C SER A 283 21.38 7.02 -11.16
N LEU A 284 20.60 5.93 -11.17
CA LEU A 284 21.11 4.58 -10.88
C LEU A 284 21.65 3.95 -12.17
N ASP A 285 22.82 4.41 -12.64
CA ASP A 285 23.33 4.02 -13.96
C ASP A 285 24.29 2.83 -13.93
N ARG A 286 24.86 2.48 -12.77
CA ARG A 286 25.88 1.42 -12.63
C ARG A 286 25.60 0.52 -11.44
N ARG A 287 25.98 -0.75 -11.57
CA ARG A 287 25.89 -1.79 -10.52
C ARG A 287 24.46 -1.95 -9.93
N VAL A 288 23.49 -1.82 -10.79
CA VAL A 288 22.06 -1.73 -10.42
C VAL A 288 21.62 -2.93 -9.58
N GLY A 289 22.06 -4.14 -9.94
CA GLY A 289 21.73 -5.34 -9.18
C GLY A 289 22.32 -5.35 -7.76
N ARG A 290 23.58 -4.90 -7.60
CA ARG A 290 24.20 -4.80 -6.26
C ARG A 290 23.58 -3.71 -5.42
N ILE A 291 23.19 -2.58 -6.04
CA ILE A 291 22.48 -1.50 -5.33
C ILE A 291 21.14 -2.00 -4.79
N MET A 292 20.38 -2.78 -5.59
CA MET A 292 19.11 -3.38 -5.15
C MET A 292 19.33 -4.35 -3.98
N LEU A 293 20.32 -5.23 -4.04
CA LEU A 293 20.66 -6.16 -2.96
C LEU A 293 21.11 -5.41 -1.68
N LEU A 294 21.93 -4.36 -1.84
CA LEU A 294 22.36 -3.50 -0.72
C LEU A 294 21.15 -2.78 -0.10
N ALA A 295 20.24 -2.28 -0.90
CA ALA A 295 19.01 -1.63 -0.40
C ALA A 295 18.17 -2.60 0.44
N VAL A 296 18.00 -3.85 -0.01
CA VAL A 296 17.31 -4.89 0.77
C VAL A 296 18.07 -5.22 2.05
N ALA A 297 19.40 -5.27 2.01
CA ALA A 297 20.20 -5.48 3.22
C ALA A 297 20.05 -4.30 4.21
N VAL A 298 20.08 -3.06 3.74
CA VAL A 298 19.82 -1.87 4.57
C VAL A 298 18.43 -1.93 5.18
N TYR A 299 17.41 -2.33 4.40
CA TYR A 299 16.05 -2.55 4.91
C TYR A 299 16.06 -3.56 6.07
N GLY A 300 16.71 -4.72 5.91
CA GLY A 300 16.83 -5.74 6.95
C GLY A 300 17.53 -5.22 8.22
N VAL A 301 18.62 -4.46 8.07
CA VAL A 301 19.32 -3.82 9.20
C VAL A 301 18.39 -2.82 9.91
N CYS A 302 17.66 -2.01 9.16
CA CYS A 302 16.69 -1.08 9.73
C CYS A 302 15.60 -1.80 10.54
N MET A 303 15.13 -2.97 10.09
CA MET A 303 14.19 -3.79 10.85
C MET A 303 14.80 -4.31 12.16
N LEU A 304 16.08 -4.72 12.15
CA LEU A 304 16.78 -5.11 13.39
C LEU A 304 16.91 -3.93 14.35
N VAL A 305 17.31 -2.76 13.85
CA VAL A 305 17.41 -1.54 14.66
C VAL A 305 16.05 -1.17 15.24
N PHE A 306 14.99 -1.20 14.44
CA PHE A 306 13.62 -0.93 14.89
C PHE A 306 13.16 -1.95 15.94
N GLY A 307 13.36 -3.25 15.68
CA GLY A 307 12.92 -4.33 16.59
C GLY A 307 13.60 -4.30 17.97
N LEU A 308 14.85 -3.86 18.01
CA LEU A 308 15.63 -3.77 19.26
C LEU A 308 15.55 -2.40 19.93
N SER A 309 15.01 -1.40 19.25
CA SER A 309 14.95 -0.03 19.74
C SER A 309 13.83 0.16 20.78
N THR A 310 14.18 0.82 21.88
CA THR A 310 13.25 1.33 22.90
C THR A 310 13.09 2.86 22.81
N HIS A 311 13.75 3.51 21.85
CA HIS A 311 13.72 4.95 21.68
C HIS A 311 12.87 5.34 20.45
N PHE A 312 11.83 6.14 20.68
CA PHE A 312 10.87 6.55 19.65
C PHE A 312 11.54 7.17 18.42
N VAL A 313 12.46 8.14 18.62
CA VAL A 313 13.13 8.83 17.51
C VAL A 313 14.00 7.87 16.68
N LEU A 314 14.73 6.96 17.35
CA LEU A 314 15.55 5.94 16.66
C LEU A 314 14.65 5.01 15.83
N SER A 315 13.55 4.55 16.41
CA SER A 315 12.55 3.72 15.72
C SER A 315 11.95 4.44 14.51
N LEU A 316 11.61 5.73 14.65
CA LEU A 316 11.08 6.55 13.55
C LEU A 316 12.09 6.70 12.41
N VAL A 317 13.36 7.00 12.75
CA VAL A 317 14.43 7.13 11.75
C VAL A 317 14.71 5.78 11.07
N ALA A 318 14.76 4.69 11.82
CA ALA A 318 14.95 3.35 11.26
C ALA A 318 13.85 3.00 10.25
N LEU A 319 12.58 3.26 10.59
CA LEU A 319 11.45 3.06 9.68
C LEU A 319 11.49 4.00 8.47
N ALA A 320 11.90 5.25 8.64
CA ALA A 320 12.04 6.16 7.50
C ALA A 320 13.17 5.72 6.55
N VAL A 321 14.31 5.31 7.09
CA VAL A 321 15.44 4.78 6.28
C VAL A 321 15.04 3.48 5.59
N SER A 322 14.29 2.59 6.26
CA SER A 322 13.78 1.36 5.64
C SER A 322 12.88 1.65 4.43
N GLY A 323 11.98 2.62 4.56
CA GLY A 323 11.12 3.03 3.43
C GLY A 323 11.92 3.65 2.28
N GLY A 324 12.99 4.40 2.58
CA GLY A 324 13.93 4.91 1.58
C GLY A 324 14.68 3.79 0.86
N ALA A 325 15.15 2.79 1.59
CA ALA A 325 15.82 1.62 1.05
C ALA A 325 14.87 0.78 0.16
N ASP A 326 13.64 0.56 0.63
CA ASP A 326 12.60 -0.13 -0.14
C ASP A 326 12.31 0.60 -1.47
N MET A 327 12.23 1.95 -1.45
CA MET A 327 12.02 2.75 -2.66
C MET A 327 13.11 2.53 -3.72
N VAL A 328 14.37 2.36 -3.33
CA VAL A 328 15.45 2.01 -4.26
C VAL A 328 15.17 0.65 -4.92
N SER A 329 14.80 -0.36 -4.14
CA SER A 329 14.42 -1.68 -4.66
C SER A 329 13.24 -1.60 -5.62
N VAL A 330 12.19 -0.86 -5.25
CA VAL A 330 10.99 -0.65 -6.08
C VAL A 330 11.34 0.00 -7.43
N VAL A 331 12.17 1.05 -7.44
CA VAL A 331 12.55 1.76 -8.68
C VAL A 331 13.34 0.83 -9.59
N VAL A 332 14.33 0.12 -9.07
CA VAL A 332 15.14 -0.84 -9.85
C VAL A 332 14.24 -1.93 -10.44
N ARG A 333 13.43 -2.57 -9.62
CA ARG A 333 12.53 -3.65 -10.04
C ARG A 333 11.53 -3.19 -11.09
N GLN A 334 10.85 -2.07 -10.87
CA GLN A 334 9.88 -1.56 -11.84
C GLN A 334 10.53 -1.18 -13.16
N THR A 335 11.73 -0.61 -13.13
CA THR A 335 12.48 -0.28 -14.34
C THR A 335 12.89 -1.53 -15.11
N LEU A 336 13.40 -2.57 -14.42
CA LEU A 336 13.73 -3.86 -15.06
C LEU A 336 12.48 -4.50 -15.68
N VAL A 337 11.35 -4.51 -14.97
CA VAL A 337 10.07 -5.00 -15.51
C VAL A 337 9.70 -4.26 -16.81
N GLN A 338 9.85 -2.93 -16.85
CA GLN A 338 9.49 -2.15 -18.03
C GLN A 338 10.44 -2.35 -19.21
N ILE A 339 11.74 -2.49 -18.95
CA ILE A 339 12.76 -2.59 -20.02
C ILE A 339 12.85 -4.01 -20.58
N GLU A 340 12.81 -5.03 -19.73
CA GLU A 340 12.97 -6.43 -20.15
C GLU A 340 11.69 -7.05 -20.72
N THR A 341 10.54 -6.39 -20.56
CA THR A 341 9.26 -6.93 -21.01
C THR A 341 8.87 -6.32 -22.36
N PRO A 342 8.66 -7.15 -23.40
CA PRO A 342 8.12 -6.71 -24.69
C PRO A 342 6.77 -6.00 -24.53
N ASN A 343 6.46 -5.08 -25.47
CA ASN A 343 5.26 -4.25 -25.38
C ASN A 343 3.95 -5.04 -25.28
N ASP A 344 3.84 -6.16 -25.99
CA ASP A 344 2.69 -7.08 -26.00
C ASP A 344 2.50 -7.84 -24.68
N MET A 345 3.57 -8.06 -23.89
CA MET A 345 3.54 -8.75 -22.61
C MET A 345 3.53 -7.79 -21.40
N ARG A 346 3.82 -6.49 -21.61
CA ARG A 346 4.01 -5.51 -20.53
C ARG A 346 2.83 -5.41 -19.58
N GLY A 347 1.61 -5.43 -20.09
CA GLY A 347 0.39 -5.42 -19.28
C GLY A 347 0.24 -6.67 -18.40
N ARG A 348 0.56 -7.86 -18.98
CA ARG A 348 0.46 -9.16 -18.28
C ARG A 348 1.50 -9.26 -17.15
N VAL A 349 2.73 -8.89 -17.43
CA VAL A 349 3.83 -8.91 -16.43
C VAL A 349 3.58 -7.86 -15.34
N SER A 350 3.07 -6.66 -15.68
CA SER A 350 2.70 -5.66 -14.68
C SER A 350 1.55 -6.13 -13.76
N ALA A 351 0.58 -6.85 -14.30
CA ALA A 351 -0.50 -7.43 -13.50
C ALA A 351 0.03 -8.47 -12.50
N VAL A 352 0.92 -9.37 -12.96
CA VAL A 352 1.61 -10.34 -12.09
C VAL A 352 2.38 -9.62 -10.99
N ASN A 353 3.21 -8.64 -11.34
CA ASN A 353 3.99 -7.87 -10.37
C ASN A 353 3.09 -7.18 -9.32
N SER A 354 1.94 -6.63 -9.72
CA SER A 354 0.99 -6.01 -8.80
C SER A 354 0.36 -7.01 -7.83
N VAL A 355 0.04 -8.22 -8.31
CA VAL A 355 -0.46 -9.31 -7.45
C VAL A 355 0.61 -9.74 -6.45
N PHE A 356 1.87 -9.90 -6.88
CA PHE A 356 2.98 -10.25 -6.00
C PHE A 356 3.21 -9.19 -4.91
N ILE A 357 3.24 -7.90 -5.28
CA ILE A 357 3.38 -6.80 -4.31
C ILE A 357 2.23 -6.79 -3.30
N GLY A 358 0.98 -6.91 -3.77
CA GLY A 358 -0.18 -6.96 -2.90
C GLY A 358 -0.15 -8.15 -1.95
N ALA A 359 0.21 -9.32 -2.47
CA ALA A 359 0.32 -10.55 -1.68
C ALA A 359 1.44 -10.47 -0.64
N SER A 360 2.64 -10.02 -1.01
CA SER A 360 3.77 -9.93 -0.08
C SER A 360 3.49 -8.99 1.08
N ASN A 361 2.92 -7.81 0.82
CA ASN A 361 2.57 -6.85 1.88
C ASN A 361 1.56 -7.43 2.88
N GLN A 362 0.46 -7.98 2.39
CA GLN A 362 -0.63 -8.43 3.25
C GLN A 362 -0.34 -9.77 3.94
N LEU A 363 0.32 -10.71 3.23
CA LEU A 363 0.79 -11.96 3.84
C LEU A 363 1.91 -11.69 4.84
N GLY A 364 2.77 -10.69 4.60
CA GLY A 364 3.78 -10.25 5.55
C GLY A 364 3.17 -9.67 6.83
N GLU A 365 2.09 -8.90 6.73
CA GLU A 365 1.35 -8.43 7.91
C GLU A 365 0.80 -9.60 8.74
N PHE A 366 0.22 -10.62 8.07
CA PHE A 366 -0.28 -11.82 8.74
C PHE A 366 0.85 -12.67 9.32
N GLU A 367 1.92 -12.90 8.56
CA GLU A 367 3.10 -13.65 9.01
C GLU A 367 3.71 -13.00 10.25
N SER A 368 3.92 -11.69 10.23
CA SER A 368 4.46 -10.94 11.37
C SER A 368 3.56 -11.06 12.61
N GLY A 369 2.23 -11.02 12.45
CA GLY A 369 1.29 -11.25 13.53
C GLY A 369 1.37 -12.67 14.10
N ALA A 370 1.44 -13.68 13.22
CA ALA A 370 1.55 -15.09 13.61
C ALA A 370 2.90 -15.38 14.32
N THR A 371 3.99 -14.86 13.76
CA THR A 371 5.33 -15.00 14.34
C THR A 371 5.44 -14.28 15.68
N ALA A 372 4.81 -13.10 15.80
CA ALA A 372 4.79 -12.36 17.07
C ALA A 372 3.93 -13.04 18.14
N ALA A 373 2.91 -13.80 17.78
CA ALA A 373 2.17 -14.61 18.73
C ALA A 373 3.02 -15.72 19.37
N LEU A 374 4.07 -16.18 18.66
CA LEU A 374 4.98 -17.23 19.12
C LEU A 374 6.25 -16.67 19.81
N LEU A 375 6.88 -15.65 19.20
CA LEU A 375 8.20 -15.12 19.61
C LEU A 375 8.11 -13.77 20.30
N GLY A 376 6.92 -13.21 20.45
CA GLY A 376 6.69 -11.84 20.88
C GLY A 376 7.00 -10.82 19.75
N PRO A 377 6.59 -9.54 19.92
CA PRO A 377 6.71 -8.52 18.86
C PRO A 377 8.17 -8.25 18.49
N VAL A 378 9.07 -8.15 19.45
CA VAL A 378 10.51 -7.93 19.21
C VAL A 378 11.11 -9.14 18.50
N GLY A 379 10.80 -10.37 18.96
CA GLY A 379 11.29 -11.61 18.35
C GLY A 379 10.86 -11.74 16.88
N SER A 380 9.61 -11.42 16.58
CA SER A 380 9.09 -11.42 15.20
C SER A 380 9.84 -10.44 14.29
N VAL A 381 9.97 -9.18 14.67
CA VAL A 381 10.66 -8.16 13.86
C VAL A 381 12.15 -8.48 13.69
N VAL A 382 12.82 -8.97 14.74
CA VAL A 382 14.23 -9.39 14.67
C VAL A 382 14.38 -10.61 13.75
N ALA A 383 13.54 -11.61 13.88
CA ALA A 383 13.55 -12.78 12.97
C ALA A 383 13.31 -12.36 11.52
N GLY A 384 12.36 -11.47 11.28
CA GLY A 384 12.07 -10.87 9.97
C GLY A 384 13.26 -10.10 9.38
N GLY A 385 13.92 -9.27 10.20
CA GLY A 385 15.14 -8.55 9.80
C GLY A 385 16.30 -9.48 9.43
N ILE A 386 16.54 -10.53 10.24
CA ILE A 386 17.53 -11.58 9.95
C ILE A 386 17.14 -12.32 8.67
N GLY A 387 15.87 -12.70 8.53
CA GLY A 387 15.36 -13.37 7.33
C GLY A 387 15.58 -12.54 6.07
N THR A 388 15.32 -11.24 6.12
CA THR A 388 15.57 -10.30 5.01
C THR A 388 17.06 -10.23 4.65
N LEU A 389 17.95 -10.18 5.62
CA LEU A 389 19.40 -10.21 5.39
C LEU A 389 19.85 -11.53 4.77
N LEU A 390 19.32 -12.66 5.25
CA LEU A 390 19.58 -13.98 4.64
C LEU A 390 19.09 -14.04 3.20
N VAL A 391 17.91 -13.51 2.90
CA VAL A 391 17.40 -13.40 1.53
C VAL A 391 18.37 -12.60 0.67
N ALA A 392 18.84 -11.43 1.11
CA ALA A 392 19.79 -10.62 0.35
C ALA A 392 21.10 -11.39 0.03
N VAL A 393 21.63 -12.14 0.99
CA VAL A 393 22.83 -12.97 0.82
C VAL A 393 22.58 -14.16 -0.10
N LEU A 394 21.43 -14.84 0.06
CA LEU A 394 21.08 -15.98 -0.79
C LEU A 394 20.84 -15.56 -2.24
N TRP A 395 20.21 -14.40 -2.47
CA TRP A 395 19.99 -13.88 -3.82
C TRP A 395 21.27 -13.41 -4.49
N LEU A 396 22.27 -12.93 -3.73
CA LEU A 396 23.59 -12.61 -4.26
C LEU A 396 24.24 -13.82 -4.95
N LYS A 397 24.04 -15.02 -4.40
CA LYS A 397 24.57 -16.28 -4.92
C LYS A 397 23.61 -17.00 -5.88
N GLY A 398 22.31 -16.99 -5.55
CA GLY A 398 21.29 -17.72 -6.29
C GLY A 398 20.87 -17.07 -7.62
N PHE A 399 20.99 -15.73 -7.69
CA PHE A 399 20.63 -14.95 -8.89
C PHE A 399 21.80 -14.11 -9.41
N PRO A 400 22.88 -14.73 -9.90
CA PRO A 400 24.04 -14.00 -10.41
C PRO A 400 23.68 -13.10 -11.61
N ALA A 401 22.65 -13.46 -12.37
CA ALA A 401 22.12 -12.62 -13.45
C ALA A 401 21.58 -11.26 -12.96
N LEU A 402 20.99 -11.22 -11.76
CA LEU A 402 20.59 -9.96 -11.10
C LEU A 402 21.80 -9.29 -10.45
N ALA A 403 22.59 -10.02 -9.63
CA ALA A 403 23.69 -9.48 -8.84
C ALA A 403 24.78 -8.80 -9.69
N ASN A 404 25.06 -9.36 -10.87
CA ASN A 404 26.05 -8.85 -11.82
C ASN A 404 25.48 -7.85 -12.84
N ARG A 405 24.19 -7.49 -12.71
CA ARG A 405 23.57 -6.50 -13.60
C ARG A 405 24.20 -5.13 -13.37
N ASP A 406 24.92 -4.63 -14.37
CA ASP A 406 25.61 -3.34 -14.26
C ASP A 406 24.71 -2.16 -14.64
N ARG A 407 23.91 -2.28 -15.71
CA ARG A 407 23.04 -1.21 -16.22
C ARG A 407 21.57 -1.65 -16.28
N MET A 408 20.67 -0.68 -16.23
CA MET A 408 19.22 -0.96 -16.37
C MET A 408 18.86 -1.44 -17.78
N GLY A 409 19.47 -0.86 -18.82
CA GLY A 409 19.19 -1.19 -20.24
C GLY A 409 20.42 -1.84 -20.89
N GLY A 410 20.32 -3.14 -21.20
CA GLY A 410 21.34 -3.92 -21.91
C GLY A 410 22.26 -4.75 -21.01
N PRO A 411 22.97 -5.74 -21.62
CA PRO A 411 23.98 -6.53 -20.91
C PRO A 411 25.10 -5.67 -20.35
#